data_0af16ed7582624acbc7cd068d367511c
#
_entry.id   0af16ed7582624acbc7cd068d367511c
#
_cell.length_a   1.000
_cell.length_b   1.000
_cell.length_c   1.000
_cell.angle_alpha   90.00
_cell.angle_beta   90.00
_cell.angle_gamma   90.00
#
_symmetry.space_group_name_H-M   'P 1'
#
loop_
_entity.id
_entity.type
_entity.pdbx_description
1 polymer ?
#
loop_
_entity_poly.entity_id
_entity_poly.type
_entity_poly.pdbx_seq_one_letter_code
_entity_poly.pdbx_strand_id
1 'polypeptide(L)'
;MNYFYSRVSAKDQNLQRQLEAARAYKNIDRIFSDKQSGKSFDRPEYNKMKEVVQPGDEVVIKELDRLGRDKEGIKEEIRWFKEHGVILRILDVPTTLIDFQGQDWIADMVNNILIEVLGAIAQQEREKTHMRQREGIDAMQVVNGKKVSAKTGLTYGRQVVAADVDFEKFLKKQKEGLLTVTECCKELGISRATWYNRVAEVS
;
A
#
# COMPACT_ATOMS: atom_id res chain seq x y z
N MET A 1 1.92 -3.07 29.91
CA MET A 1 3.15 -3.27 29.12
C MET A 1 3.18 -2.28 27.96
N ASN A 2 4.37 -2.00 27.39
CA ASN A 2 4.53 -1.08 26.25
C ASN A 2 4.94 -1.87 25.02
N TYR A 3 4.06 -1.93 24.03
CA TYR A 3 4.27 -2.59 22.77
C TYR A 3 4.62 -1.58 21.69
N PHE A 4 5.43 -1.98 20.73
CA PHE A 4 5.67 -1.18 19.54
C PHE A 4 5.26 -1.95 18.28
N TYR A 5 4.44 -1.33 17.46
CA TYR A 5 4.08 -1.89 16.17
C TYR A 5 4.66 -1.06 15.02
N SER A 6 5.29 -1.73 14.08
CA SER A 6 5.80 -1.12 12.86
C SER A 6 5.37 -1.90 11.62
N ARG A 7 5.21 -1.18 10.54
CA ARG A 7 4.97 -1.74 9.22
C ARG A 7 6.01 -1.19 8.25
N VAL A 8 6.85 -2.07 7.68
CA VAL A 8 7.94 -1.68 6.79
C VAL A 8 7.74 -2.22 5.39
N SER A 9 8.06 -1.42 4.38
CA SER A 9 8.26 -1.90 3.01
C SER A 9 9.64 -2.57 2.93
N ALA A 10 9.89 -3.40 1.91
CA ALA A 10 11.05 -4.30 1.76
C ALA A 10 12.47 -3.69 1.92
N LYS A 11 12.63 -2.40 2.24
CA LYS A 11 13.92 -1.74 2.51
C LYS A 11 14.08 -1.49 4.02
N ASP A 12 14.97 -2.24 4.64
CA ASP A 12 15.23 -2.31 6.09
C ASP A 12 15.63 -1.00 6.80
N GLN A 13 16.00 0.06 6.10
CA GLN A 13 16.45 1.33 6.69
C GLN A 13 15.36 2.09 7.48
N ASN A 14 14.08 1.80 7.23
CA ASN A 14 12.98 2.52 7.87
C ASN A 14 12.58 1.94 9.23
N LEU A 15 12.84 0.67 9.50
CA LEU A 15 12.50 0.01 10.77
C LEU A 15 13.38 0.53 11.90
N GLN A 16 14.70 0.62 11.68
CA GLN A 16 15.65 1.07 12.70
C GLN A 16 15.31 2.48 13.22
N ARG A 17 15.00 3.42 12.33
CA ARG A 17 14.60 4.79 12.70
C ARG A 17 13.28 4.82 13.48
N GLN A 18 12.32 3.96 13.14
CA GLN A 18 11.05 3.87 13.86
C GLN A 18 11.27 3.31 15.27
N LEU A 19 12.13 2.31 15.42
CA LEU A 19 12.50 1.73 16.71
C LEU A 19 13.26 2.72 17.61
N GLU A 20 14.19 3.48 17.05
CA GLU A 20 14.91 4.52 17.77
C GLU A 20 13.95 5.60 18.30
N ALA A 21 13.01 6.06 17.49
CA ALA A 21 12.00 7.01 17.92
C ALA A 21 11.09 6.46 19.03
N ALA A 22 10.68 5.20 18.94
CA ALA A 22 9.86 4.55 19.97
C ALA A 22 10.63 4.39 21.30
N ARG A 23 11.88 3.97 21.25
CA ARG A 23 12.74 3.84 22.43
C ARG A 23 13.09 5.18 23.08
N ALA A 24 13.20 6.25 22.29
CA ALA A 24 13.39 7.60 22.80
C ALA A 24 12.14 8.12 23.53
N TYR A 25 10.96 7.66 23.13
CA TYR A 25 9.72 8.05 23.80
C TYR A 25 9.49 7.28 25.11
N LYS A 26 9.61 5.95 25.10
CA LYS A 26 9.33 5.09 26.26
C LYS A 26 10.10 3.77 26.18
N ASN A 27 10.29 3.10 27.33
CA ASN A 27 10.81 1.74 27.31
C ASN A 27 9.81 0.80 26.64
N ILE A 28 10.23 0.13 25.56
CA ILE A 28 9.42 -0.82 24.79
C ILE A 28 9.72 -2.24 25.26
N ASP A 29 8.68 -2.93 25.75
CA ASP A 29 8.79 -4.29 26.26
C ASP A 29 8.79 -5.32 25.12
N ARG A 30 7.97 -5.09 24.08
CA ARG A 30 7.83 -6.03 22.96
C ARG A 30 7.57 -5.32 21.64
N ILE A 31 8.14 -5.87 20.55
CA ILE A 31 8.07 -5.30 19.21
C ILE A 31 7.37 -6.27 18.26
N PHE A 32 6.41 -5.76 17.49
CA PHE A 32 5.75 -6.45 16.41
C PHE A 32 6.01 -5.72 15.10
N SER A 33 6.40 -6.44 14.05
CA SER A 33 6.78 -5.83 12.80
C SER A 33 6.33 -6.64 11.59
N ASP A 34 5.46 -6.07 10.76
CA ASP A 34 5.04 -6.66 9.50
C ASP A 34 5.87 -6.13 8.33
N LYS A 35 6.38 -7.05 7.51
CA LYS A 35 7.01 -6.72 6.22
C LYS A 35 5.96 -6.81 5.12
N GLN A 36 5.68 -5.69 4.46
CA GLN A 36 4.71 -5.67 3.35
C GLN A 36 5.37 -5.34 2.01
N SER A 37 5.17 -6.25 1.05
CA SER A 37 5.21 -5.91 -0.38
C SER A 37 3.84 -5.29 -0.75
N GLY A 38 3.83 -4.16 -1.44
CA GLY A 38 2.74 -3.23 -1.70
C GLY A 38 1.30 -3.69 -2.01
N LYS A 39 0.94 -4.98 -1.90
CA LYS A 39 -0.37 -5.52 -2.28
C LYS A 39 -1.07 -6.38 -1.22
N SER A 40 -0.40 -6.85 -0.17
CA SER A 40 -1.01 -7.73 0.81
C SER A 40 -1.55 -6.98 2.02
N PHE A 41 -2.81 -7.27 2.41
CA PHE A 41 -3.44 -6.82 3.66
C PHE A 41 -3.13 -7.76 4.82
N ASP A 42 -2.27 -8.76 4.61
CA ASP A 42 -1.92 -9.72 5.63
C ASP A 42 -0.99 -9.06 6.66
N ARG A 43 -1.43 -9.02 7.93
CA ARG A 43 -0.71 -8.43 9.06
C ARG A 43 -0.61 -9.42 10.21
N PRO A 44 0.12 -10.52 10.03
CA PRO A 44 0.19 -11.57 11.04
C PRO A 44 0.73 -11.07 12.38
N GLU A 45 1.74 -10.21 12.38
CA GLU A 45 2.32 -9.67 13.62
C GLU A 45 1.39 -8.66 14.29
N TYR A 46 0.65 -7.86 13.53
CA TYR A 46 -0.39 -6.98 14.06
C TYR A 46 -1.52 -7.76 14.74
N ASN A 47 -1.97 -8.84 14.12
CA ASN A 47 -3.01 -9.69 14.68
C ASN A 47 -2.52 -10.40 15.94
N LYS A 48 -1.30 -10.92 15.96
CA LYS A 48 -0.68 -11.47 17.18
C LYS A 48 -0.56 -10.44 18.30
N MET A 49 -0.24 -9.19 17.97
CA MET A 49 -0.22 -8.11 18.96
C MET A 49 -1.61 -7.93 19.59
N LYS A 50 -2.66 -7.89 18.75
CA LYS A 50 -4.05 -7.76 19.25
C LYS A 50 -4.48 -8.91 20.16
N GLU A 51 -3.96 -10.11 19.95
CA GLU A 51 -4.26 -11.29 20.79
C GLU A 51 -3.60 -11.23 22.17
N VAL A 52 -2.49 -10.49 22.33
CA VAL A 52 -1.70 -10.48 23.56
C VAL A 52 -1.85 -9.23 24.40
N VAL A 53 -2.28 -8.12 23.82
CA VAL A 53 -2.48 -6.86 24.56
C VAL A 53 -3.67 -6.98 25.53
N GLN A 54 -3.54 -6.34 26.68
CA GLN A 54 -4.54 -6.33 27.74
C GLN A 54 -5.00 -4.90 28.06
N PRO A 55 -6.17 -4.73 28.69
CA PRO A 55 -6.61 -3.42 29.16
C PRO A 55 -5.54 -2.74 30.04
N GLY A 56 -5.25 -1.48 29.75
CA GLY A 56 -4.19 -0.70 30.40
C GLY A 56 -2.80 -0.82 29.78
N ASP A 57 -2.61 -1.70 28.79
CA ASP A 57 -1.39 -1.74 28.00
C ASP A 57 -1.31 -0.56 27.02
N GLU A 58 -0.08 -0.17 26.65
CA GLU A 58 0.15 0.85 25.65
C GLU A 58 0.70 0.26 24.35
N VAL A 59 0.12 0.65 23.22
CA VAL A 59 0.64 0.35 21.89
C VAL A 59 1.16 1.62 21.26
N VAL A 60 2.45 1.65 20.97
CA VAL A 60 3.15 2.77 20.35
C VAL A 60 3.32 2.48 18.86
N ILE A 61 2.94 3.43 18.02
CA ILE A 61 3.21 3.42 16.58
C ILE A 61 3.88 4.74 16.19
N LYS A 62 4.62 4.75 15.10
CA LYS A 62 5.25 5.99 14.65
C LYS A 62 4.23 6.90 13.96
N GLU A 63 3.54 6.39 12.96
CA GLU A 63 2.68 7.14 12.05
C GLU A 63 1.30 6.49 11.96
N LEU A 64 0.26 7.29 11.73
CA LEU A 64 -1.12 6.83 11.68
C LEU A 64 -1.38 5.81 10.53
N ASP A 65 -0.67 5.94 9.41
CA ASP A 65 -0.77 5.05 8.26
C ASP A 65 -0.32 3.60 8.55
N ARG A 66 0.30 3.36 9.73
CA ARG A 66 0.64 2.01 10.19
C ARG A 66 -0.61 1.22 10.57
N LEU A 67 -1.67 1.88 11.02
CA LEU A 67 -2.94 1.25 11.39
C LEU A 67 -3.76 0.85 10.17
N GLY A 68 -3.80 1.69 9.13
CA GLY A 68 -4.62 1.45 7.95
C GLY A 68 -4.14 2.20 6.73
N ARG A 69 -4.73 1.91 5.56
CA ARG A 69 -4.45 2.62 4.30
C ARG A 69 -5.52 3.64 3.97
N ASP A 70 -6.69 3.51 4.53
CA ASP A 70 -7.83 4.38 4.32
C ASP A 70 -8.38 4.88 5.65
N LYS A 71 -9.19 5.92 5.57
CA LYS A 71 -9.76 6.61 6.74
C LYS A 71 -10.63 5.68 7.58
N GLU A 72 -11.43 4.83 6.94
CA GLU A 72 -12.38 3.96 7.65
C GLU A 72 -11.64 2.85 8.41
N GLY A 73 -10.67 2.19 7.77
CA GLY A 73 -9.87 1.18 8.44
C GLY A 73 -9.06 1.73 9.62
N ILE A 74 -8.54 2.96 9.51
CA ILE A 74 -7.87 3.63 10.64
C ILE A 74 -8.85 3.88 11.79
N LYS A 75 -10.08 4.37 11.49
CA LYS A 75 -11.12 4.60 12.51
C LYS A 75 -11.53 3.32 13.21
N GLU A 76 -11.69 2.22 12.47
CA GLU A 76 -12.01 0.91 13.02
C GLU A 76 -10.92 0.42 13.98
N GLU A 77 -9.65 0.56 13.59
CA GLU A 77 -8.54 0.16 14.46
C GLU A 77 -8.47 0.99 15.74
N ILE A 78 -8.67 2.31 15.66
CA ILE A 78 -8.68 3.17 16.85
C ILE A 78 -9.85 2.83 17.77
N ARG A 79 -11.03 2.57 17.19
CA ARG A 79 -12.20 2.11 17.96
C ARG A 79 -11.88 0.80 18.68
N TRP A 80 -11.23 -0.14 18.00
CA TRP A 80 -10.83 -1.41 18.57
C TRP A 80 -9.94 -1.22 19.81
N PHE A 81 -8.91 -0.36 19.73
CA PHE A 81 -8.04 -0.07 20.88
C PHE A 81 -8.82 0.49 22.06
N LYS A 82 -9.73 1.42 21.79
CA LYS A 82 -10.59 2.02 22.81
C LYS A 82 -11.50 0.99 23.48
N GLU A 83 -12.19 0.16 22.70
CA GLU A 83 -13.11 -0.87 23.18
C GLU A 83 -12.40 -1.93 24.03
N HIS A 84 -11.13 -2.20 23.75
CA HIS A 84 -10.30 -3.14 24.50
C HIS A 84 -9.51 -2.48 25.65
N GLY A 85 -9.72 -1.20 25.92
CA GLY A 85 -9.03 -0.48 26.98
C GLY A 85 -7.51 -0.37 26.79
N VAL A 86 -7.02 -0.49 25.55
CA VAL A 86 -5.61 -0.39 25.18
C VAL A 86 -5.29 1.04 24.77
N ILE A 87 -4.23 1.61 25.32
CA ILE A 87 -3.84 3.00 25.07
C ILE A 87 -3.02 3.06 23.79
N LEU A 88 -3.51 3.78 22.79
CA LEU A 88 -2.79 3.99 21.54
C LEU A 88 -1.97 5.29 21.59
N ARG A 89 -0.66 5.19 21.34
CA ARG A 89 0.28 6.32 21.26
C ARG A 89 0.83 6.44 19.85
N ILE A 90 0.72 7.60 19.25
CA ILE A 90 1.18 7.88 17.88
C ILE A 90 2.26 8.97 17.95
N LEU A 91 3.52 8.61 17.66
CA LEU A 91 4.66 9.52 17.86
C LEU A 91 4.56 10.80 17.03
N ASP A 92 4.01 10.72 15.82
CA ASP A 92 3.82 11.88 14.95
C ASP A 92 2.56 12.71 15.32
N VAL A 93 1.82 12.30 16.36
CA VAL A 93 0.64 13.01 16.89
C VAL A 93 0.85 13.30 18.39
N PRO A 94 1.53 14.42 18.74
CA PRO A 94 1.95 14.71 20.12
C PRO A 94 0.83 14.69 21.17
N THR A 95 -0.40 15.01 20.77
CA THR A 95 -1.56 14.99 21.67
C THR A 95 -1.92 13.60 22.17
N THR A 96 -1.55 12.53 21.44
CA THR A 96 -1.73 11.14 21.90
C THR A 96 -0.73 10.74 22.96
N LEU A 97 0.35 11.52 23.13
CA LEU A 97 1.42 11.25 24.09
C LEU A 97 1.19 11.88 25.46
N ILE A 98 0.16 12.72 25.59
CA ILE A 98 -0.18 13.41 26.84
C ILE A 98 -1.06 12.50 27.68
N ASP A 99 -0.71 12.34 28.98
CA ASP A 99 -1.55 11.68 29.96
C ASP A 99 -2.47 12.72 30.63
N PHE A 100 -3.74 12.68 30.26
CA PHE A 100 -4.77 13.53 30.89
C PHE A 100 -5.25 12.87 32.20
N GLN A 101 -4.52 13.05 33.28
CA GLN A 101 -4.86 12.48 34.58
C GLN A 101 -6.29 12.88 34.99
N GLY A 102 -7.20 11.91 35.03
CA GLY A 102 -8.57 12.10 35.53
C GLY A 102 -9.55 12.78 34.56
N GLN A 103 -9.15 13.06 33.32
CA GLN A 103 -10.00 13.69 32.30
C GLN A 103 -9.93 12.95 30.96
N ASP A 104 -10.09 11.64 31.02
CA ASP A 104 -9.98 10.74 29.85
C ASP A 104 -10.90 11.14 28.68
N TRP A 105 -12.07 11.74 28.98
CA TRP A 105 -13.00 12.23 27.97
C TRP A 105 -12.42 13.36 27.11
N ILE A 106 -11.54 14.22 27.67
CA ILE A 106 -10.88 15.30 26.91
C ILE A 106 -9.85 14.68 25.96
N ALA A 107 -9.05 13.72 26.43
CA ALA A 107 -8.12 12.98 25.60
C ALA A 107 -8.83 12.29 24.43
N ASP A 108 -9.94 11.64 24.72
CA ASP A 108 -10.80 10.99 23.73
C ASP A 108 -11.35 11.99 22.69
N MET A 109 -11.86 13.11 23.13
CA MET A 109 -12.41 14.16 22.25
C MET A 109 -11.34 14.75 21.36
N VAL A 110 -10.19 15.11 21.91
CA VAL A 110 -9.05 15.67 21.15
C VAL A 110 -8.51 14.65 20.14
N ASN A 111 -8.34 13.41 20.55
CA ASN A 111 -7.87 12.34 19.67
C ASN A 111 -8.87 12.08 18.52
N ASN A 112 -10.16 12.04 18.79
CA ASN A 112 -11.18 11.87 17.76
C ASN A 112 -11.16 13.00 16.72
N ILE A 113 -11.07 14.25 17.17
CA ILE A 113 -10.99 15.43 16.28
C ILE A 113 -9.71 15.37 15.44
N LEU A 114 -8.57 15.06 16.05
CA LEU A 114 -7.29 14.97 15.33
C LEU A 114 -7.29 13.88 14.28
N ILE A 115 -7.83 12.70 14.60
CA ILE A 115 -7.97 11.59 13.66
C ILE A 115 -8.85 11.99 12.49
N GLU A 116 -9.92 12.70 12.75
CA GLU A 116 -10.81 13.18 11.69
C GLU A 116 -10.12 14.20 10.76
N VAL A 117 -9.39 15.14 11.35
CA VAL A 117 -8.62 16.17 10.61
C VAL A 117 -7.47 15.53 9.84
N LEU A 118 -6.65 14.67 10.48
CA LEU A 118 -5.54 13.97 9.82
C LEU A 118 -6.03 13.04 8.71
N GLY A 119 -7.13 12.33 8.94
CA GLY A 119 -7.77 11.51 7.91
C GLY A 119 -8.24 12.32 6.71
N ALA A 120 -8.80 13.50 6.94
CA ALA A 120 -9.22 14.42 5.87
C ALA A 120 -8.02 14.97 5.08
N ILE A 121 -6.93 15.35 5.76
CA ILE A 121 -5.69 15.82 5.12
C ILE A 121 -5.06 14.70 4.27
N ALA A 122 -4.94 13.49 4.81
CA ALA A 122 -4.37 12.35 4.10
C ALA A 122 -5.20 11.99 2.85
N GLN A 123 -6.52 12.08 2.93
CA GLN A 123 -7.41 11.89 1.80
C GLN A 123 -7.18 12.97 0.74
N GLN A 124 -7.10 14.23 1.13
CA GLN A 124 -6.85 15.35 0.22
C GLN A 124 -5.50 15.23 -0.49
N GLU A 125 -4.45 14.78 0.21
CA GLU A 125 -3.14 14.56 -0.41
C GLU A 125 -3.16 13.42 -1.43
N ARG A 126 -3.89 12.32 -1.15
CA ARG A 126 -4.10 11.25 -2.13
C ARG A 126 -4.81 11.74 -3.37
N GLU A 127 -5.89 12.49 -3.21
CA GLU A 127 -6.65 13.06 -4.33
C GLU A 127 -5.79 14.00 -5.18
N LYS A 128 -5.01 14.88 -4.53
CA LYS A 128 -4.04 15.75 -5.23
C LYS A 128 -2.98 14.94 -5.99
N THR A 129 -2.48 13.85 -5.41
CA THR A 129 -1.51 12.99 -6.06
C THR A 129 -2.10 12.28 -7.27
N HIS A 130 -3.31 11.74 -7.15
CA HIS A 130 -4.04 11.14 -8.27
C HIS A 130 -4.35 12.15 -9.37
N MET A 131 -4.76 13.37 -9.00
CA MET A 131 -5.00 14.45 -9.96
C MET A 131 -3.73 14.80 -10.74
N ARG A 132 -2.60 15.01 -10.04
CA ARG A 132 -1.30 15.27 -10.69
C ARG A 132 -0.84 14.12 -11.59
N GLN A 133 -1.05 12.87 -11.17
CA GLN A 133 -0.77 11.71 -12.02
C GLN A 133 -1.63 11.72 -13.28
N ARG A 134 -2.92 12.01 -13.15
CA ARG A 134 -3.85 12.08 -14.27
C ARG A 134 -3.48 13.21 -15.24
N GLU A 135 -3.21 14.39 -14.72
CA GLU A 135 -2.73 15.54 -15.49
C GLU A 135 -1.43 15.22 -16.23
N GLY A 136 -0.48 14.54 -15.54
CA GLY A 136 0.78 14.08 -16.15
C GLY A 136 0.56 13.07 -17.28
N ILE A 137 -0.41 12.16 -17.13
CA ILE A 137 -0.78 11.20 -18.18
C ILE A 137 -1.50 11.91 -19.33
N ASP A 138 -2.34 12.89 -19.03
CA ASP A 138 -3.09 13.64 -20.06
C ASP A 138 -2.20 14.56 -20.87
N ALA A 139 -1.13 15.08 -20.27
CA ALA A 139 -0.10 15.88 -20.94
C ALA A 139 0.90 15.06 -21.77
N MET A 140 0.85 13.71 -21.73
CA MET A 140 1.74 12.88 -22.55
C MET A 140 1.46 13.04 -24.04
N GLN A 141 2.52 13.02 -24.85
CA GLN A 141 2.40 13.02 -26.30
C GLN A 141 1.70 11.75 -26.79
N VAL A 142 0.87 11.91 -27.80
CA VAL A 142 0.21 10.78 -28.46
C VAL A 142 0.97 10.47 -29.75
N VAL A 143 1.58 9.29 -29.81
CA VAL A 143 2.28 8.77 -30.97
C VAL A 143 1.58 7.50 -31.44
N ASN A 144 1.13 7.43 -32.68
CA ASN A 144 0.37 6.29 -33.22
C ASN A 144 -0.85 5.90 -32.36
N GLY A 145 -1.60 6.89 -31.86
CA GLY A 145 -2.79 6.66 -31.00
C GLY A 145 -2.52 6.21 -29.56
N LYS A 146 -1.25 6.11 -29.15
CA LYS A 146 -0.86 5.71 -27.78
C LYS A 146 -0.12 6.84 -27.07
N LYS A 147 -0.43 7.07 -25.80
CA LYS A 147 0.31 8.02 -24.96
C LYS A 147 1.73 7.50 -24.72
N VAL A 148 2.73 8.36 -24.89
CA VAL A 148 4.15 8.02 -24.76
C VAL A 148 4.80 8.88 -23.69
N SER A 149 5.57 8.27 -22.80
CA SER A 149 6.32 8.97 -21.76
C SER A 149 7.51 9.72 -22.36
N ALA A 150 7.56 11.03 -22.20
CA ALA A 150 8.70 11.85 -22.64
C ALA A 150 10.03 11.45 -21.97
N LYS A 151 9.98 10.87 -20.76
CA LYS A 151 11.15 10.47 -19.99
C LYS A 151 11.75 9.13 -20.45
N THR A 152 10.92 8.18 -20.85
CA THR A 152 11.36 6.80 -21.14
C THR A 152 11.18 6.42 -22.61
N GLY A 153 10.41 7.19 -23.40
CA GLY A 153 10.06 6.85 -24.76
C GLY A 153 9.09 5.66 -24.90
N LEU A 154 8.67 5.08 -23.77
CA LEU A 154 7.79 3.91 -23.76
C LEU A 154 6.32 4.33 -23.76
N THR A 155 5.47 3.50 -24.35
CA THR A 155 4.01 3.71 -24.32
C THR A 155 3.49 3.59 -22.88
N TYR A 156 2.55 4.46 -22.51
CA TYR A 156 1.89 4.39 -21.23
C TYR A 156 0.96 3.19 -21.16
N GLY A 157 0.98 2.48 -20.03
CA GLY A 157 0.17 1.30 -19.77
C GLY A 157 1.00 0.01 -19.72
N ARG A 158 0.30 -1.12 -19.78
CA ARG A 158 0.95 -2.42 -19.79
C ARG A 158 1.73 -2.60 -21.08
N GLN A 159 3.03 -2.85 -20.97
CA GLN A 159 3.88 -3.10 -22.14
C GLN A 159 3.46 -4.39 -22.84
N VAL A 160 3.55 -4.38 -24.17
CA VAL A 160 3.33 -5.58 -24.99
C VAL A 160 4.49 -6.54 -24.74
N VAL A 161 4.19 -7.76 -24.31
CA VAL A 161 5.22 -8.76 -23.94
C VAL A 161 5.97 -9.29 -25.17
N ALA A 162 5.32 -9.35 -26.34
CA ALA A 162 5.91 -9.81 -27.58
C ALA A 162 5.79 -8.73 -28.66
N ALA A 163 6.85 -8.52 -29.43
CA ALA A 163 6.82 -7.62 -30.57
C ALA A 163 5.82 -8.09 -31.63
N ASP A 164 5.23 -7.15 -32.37
CA ASP A 164 4.22 -7.48 -33.38
C ASP A 164 4.82 -8.38 -34.52
N VAL A 165 6.06 -8.12 -34.89
CA VAL A 165 6.79 -8.94 -35.89
C VAL A 165 6.95 -10.38 -35.46
N ASP A 166 7.29 -10.62 -34.17
CA ASP A 166 7.41 -11.97 -33.65
C ASP A 166 6.04 -12.64 -33.54
N PHE A 167 5.01 -11.92 -33.16
CA PHE A 167 3.66 -12.48 -33.10
C PHE A 167 3.15 -12.91 -34.48
N GLU A 168 3.32 -12.09 -35.53
CA GLU A 168 2.93 -12.42 -36.89
C GLU A 168 3.66 -13.66 -37.43
N LYS A 169 4.96 -13.79 -37.14
CA LYS A 169 5.75 -14.97 -37.48
C LYS A 169 5.21 -16.26 -36.87
N PHE A 170 4.84 -16.20 -35.59
CA PHE A 170 4.27 -17.37 -34.90
C PHE A 170 2.82 -17.63 -35.33
N LEU A 171 2.04 -16.60 -35.63
CA LEU A 171 0.69 -16.73 -36.19
C LEU A 171 0.72 -17.44 -37.54
N LYS A 172 1.68 -17.10 -38.39
CA LYS A 172 1.86 -17.79 -39.68
C LYS A 172 2.19 -19.28 -39.50
N LYS A 173 3.13 -19.61 -38.61
CA LYS A 173 3.47 -21.00 -38.29
C LYS A 173 2.29 -21.79 -37.73
N GLN A 174 1.46 -21.14 -36.94
CA GLN A 174 0.26 -21.78 -36.38
C GLN A 174 -0.79 -22.04 -37.48
N LYS A 175 -1.01 -21.08 -38.43
CA LYS A 175 -1.91 -21.27 -39.58
C LYS A 175 -1.43 -22.35 -40.55
N GLU A 176 -0.12 -22.54 -40.68
CA GLU A 176 0.50 -23.58 -41.48
C GLU A 176 0.52 -24.96 -40.76
N GLY A 177 0.02 -25.03 -39.53
CA GLY A 177 -0.03 -26.27 -38.74
C GLY A 177 1.30 -26.72 -38.17
N LEU A 178 2.36 -25.90 -38.24
CA LEU A 178 3.71 -26.20 -37.78
C LEU A 178 3.84 -26.11 -36.23
N LEU A 179 3.03 -25.27 -35.59
CA LEU A 179 3.01 -25.08 -34.15
C LEU A 179 1.58 -25.01 -33.66
N THR A 180 1.35 -25.54 -32.46
CA THR A 180 0.08 -25.36 -31.74
C THR A 180 0.01 -23.98 -31.07
N VAL A 181 -1.19 -23.51 -30.77
CA VAL A 181 -1.39 -22.26 -30.01
C VAL A 181 -0.64 -22.30 -28.67
N THR A 182 -0.60 -23.45 -28.03
CA THR A 182 0.08 -23.61 -26.73
C THR A 182 1.59 -23.43 -26.86
N GLU A 183 2.20 -23.98 -27.90
CA GLU A 183 3.63 -23.80 -28.19
C GLU A 183 3.96 -22.36 -28.57
N CYS A 184 3.16 -21.74 -29.43
CA CYS A 184 3.32 -20.32 -29.76
C CYS A 184 3.25 -19.42 -28.51
N CYS A 185 2.30 -19.68 -27.61
CA CYS A 185 2.18 -18.94 -26.37
C CYS A 185 3.39 -19.11 -25.44
N LYS A 186 3.95 -20.32 -25.39
CA LYS A 186 5.14 -20.62 -24.57
C LYS A 186 6.37 -19.88 -25.12
N GLU A 187 6.59 -19.93 -26.41
CA GLU A 187 7.74 -19.27 -27.06
C GLU A 187 7.65 -17.73 -26.96
N LEU A 188 6.46 -17.15 -27.08
CA LEU A 188 6.25 -15.71 -26.96
C LEU A 188 6.11 -15.22 -25.52
N GLY A 189 6.06 -16.09 -24.52
CA GLY A 189 5.87 -15.74 -23.12
C GLY A 189 4.51 -15.06 -22.83
N ILE A 190 3.46 -15.41 -23.59
CA ILE A 190 2.12 -14.82 -23.47
C ILE A 190 1.07 -15.87 -23.05
N SER A 191 -0.03 -15.39 -22.47
CA SER A 191 -1.17 -16.26 -22.16
C SER A 191 -2.00 -16.60 -23.41
N ARG A 192 -2.75 -17.72 -23.39
CA ARG A 192 -3.68 -18.06 -24.48
C ARG A 192 -4.74 -16.98 -24.69
N ALA A 193 -5.23 -16.35 -23.62
CA ALA A 193 -6.16 -15.23 -23.75
C ALA A 193 -5.53 -14.05 -24.51
N THR A 194 -4.27 -13.71 -24.22
CA THR A 194 -3.52 -12.68 -24.96
C THR A 194 -3.33 -13.04 -26.41
N TRP A 195 -3.05 -14.31 -26.71
CA TRP A 195 -2.95 -14.82 -28.08
C TRP A 195 -4.24 -14.57 -28.86
N TYR A 196 -5.38 -15.02 -28.38
CA TYR A 196 -6.66 -14.88 -29.09
C TYR A 196 -7.09 -13.42 -29.23
N ASN A 197 -6.85 -12.57 -28.23
CA ASN A 197 -7.12 -11.14 -28.34
C ASN A 197 -6.30 -10.50 -29.47
N ARG A 198 -5.00 -10.83 -29.56
CA ARG A 198 -4.14 -10.30 -30.65
C ARG A 198 -4.49 -10.87 -32.03
N VAL A 199 -4.93 -12.12 -32.11
CA VAL A 199 -5.46 -12.68 -33.38
C VAL A 199 -6.66 -11.89 -33.88
N ALA A 200 -7.58 -11.53 -32.93
CA ALA A 200 -8.75 -10.73 -33.27
C ALA A 200 -8.41 -9.28 -33.71
N GLU A 201 -7.27 -8.71 -33.25
CA GLU A 201 -6.79 -7.38 -33.64
C GLU A 201 -6.16 -7.36 -35.02
N VAL A 202 -5.65 -8.51 -35.53
CA VAL A 202 -4.92 -8.65 -36.80
C VAL A 202 -5.80 -9.27 -37.90
N SER A 203 -6.97 -9.83 -37.52
CA SER A 203 -7.92 -10.44 -38.47
C SER A 203 -8.93 -9.42 -38.93
#